data_0ecd579a17bd9a81e194320aebc8faaf
#
_entry.id   0ecd579a17bd9a81e194320aebc8faaf
#
_cell.length_a   1.000
_cell.length_b   1.000
_cell.length_c   1.000
_cell.angle_alpha   90.00
_cell.angle_beta   90.00
_cell.angle_gamma   90.00
#
_symmetry.space_group_name_H-M   'P 1'
#
loop_
_entity.id
_entity.type
_entity.pdbx_description
1 polymer ?
#
loop_
_entity_poly.entity_id
_entity_poly.type
_entity_poly.pdbx_seq_one_letter_code
_entity_poly.pdbx_strand_id
1 'polypeptide(L)'
;IFDGISLRPDTKAKAKWMTNKGGSFTAVGMGGAVTGIGGKIIILDDPHKDRAEAESQVSRESAWEYFQSTLYSRLEGAGGIIVIMQRWHQDDLVGRLIEEEAKLKEAGQPHDEWEIINFPAIAEEEEFVDGMNVRHVGESLWPSKFPVDVLKNIAAKDIYNWSAQYMQDPILAENQEFKQGMFKYYDEEDLKGKYLRYYTFIDPAISQKKTADNTVVLTVAKEVNGPNFYRIREDAGKFTPSETIQLIFLHNEEYNSDVYLETVAYQMALKYSIIEEQKLRKKYFLVREVKTSSNKEMRIRGLLPLYQAGVIYHRRADFEYEREALAFPRGKHDDRIDAMSFVLLSENTRGGAQASQFKKKLNGYFRPK
;
A
#
# COMPACT_ATOMS: atom_id res chain seq x y z
N ILE A 1 -8.79 -31.00 27.27
CA ILE A 1 -7.61 -30.16 26.90
C ILE A 1 -6.85 -29.79 28.21
N PHE A 2 -7.56 -29.48 29.30
CA PHE A 2 -6.93 -29.07 30.55
C PHE A 2 -7.36 -30.01 31.69
N ASP A 3 -6.57 -31.05 31.92
CA ASP A 3 -6.88 -32.08 32.91
C ASP A 3 -6.95 -31.46 34.33
N GLY A 4 -8.01 -31.83 35.05
CA GLY A 4 -8.23 -31.35 36.43
C GLY A 4 -8.66 -29.89 36.57
N ILE A 5 -8.91 -29.16 35.45
CA ILE A 5 -9.46 -27.79 35.46
C ILE A 5 -10.96 -27.84 35.17
N SER A 6 -11.76 -27.22 36.01
CA SER A 6 -13.20 -27.08 35.84
C SER A 6 -13.68 -25.70 36.25
N LEU A 7 -14.80 -25.28 35.69
CA LEU A 7 -15.45 -24.01 36.11
C LEU A 7 -16.07 -24.17 37.48
N ARG A 8 -15.89 -23.17 38.31
CA ARG A 8 -16.55 -23.11 39.62
C ARG A 8 -18.06 -22.95 39.45
N PRO A 9 -18.89 -23.72 40.17
CA PRO A 9 -20.36 -23.65 40.04
C PRO A 9 -20.96 -22.29 40.41
N ASP A 10 -20.33 -21.60 41.37
CA ASP A 10 -20.75 -20.31 41.91
C ASP A 10 -20.38 -19.10 41.04
N THR A 11 -19.58 -19.30 39.99
CA THR A 11 -19.06 -18.23 39.13
C THR A 11 -19.10 -18.61 37.65
N LYS A 12 -20.29 -19.00 37.16
CA LYS A 12 -20.50 -19.45 35.76
C LYS A 12 -21.32 -18.46 34.91
N ALA A 13 -21.15 -17.16 35.09
CA ALA A 13 -21.81 -16.16 34.22
C ALA A 13 -21.11 -16.07 32.85
N LYS A 14 -21.84 -15.69 31.78
CA LYS A 14 -21.25 -15.52 30.44
C LYS A 14 -20.09 -14.53 30.44
N ALA A 15 -20.22 -13.45 31.19
CA ALA A 15 -19.23 -12.36 31.22
C ALA A 15 -18.22 -12.50 32.38
N LYS A 16 -18.42 -13.43 33.31
CA LYS A 16 -17.49 -13.63 34.43
C LYS A 16 -17.54 -15.07 34.95
N TRP A 17 -16.40 -15.72 34.97
CA TRP A 17 -16.26 -17.07 35.52
C TRP A 17 -14.88 -17.30 36.13
N MET A 18 -14.78 -18.28 36.97
CA MET A 18 -13.54 -18.69 37.60
C MET A 18 -13.36 -20.21 37.50
N THR A 19 -12.12 -20.63 37.51
CA THR A 19 -11.76 -22.05 37.58
C THR A 19 -11.49 -22.49 39.00
N ASN A 20 -11.56 -23.79 39.24
CA ASN A 20 -11.19 -24.43 40.54
C ASN A 20 -9.69 -24.26 40.87
N LYS A 21 -8.86 -23.78 39.92
CA LYS A 21 -7.43 -23.52 40.10
C LYS A 21 -7.12 -22.02 40.24
N GLY A 22 -8.13 -21.18 40.43
CA GLY A 22 -7.96 -19.73 40.64
C GLY A 22 -7.84 -18.89 39.38
N GLY A 23 -7.87 -19.50 38.20
CA GLY A 23 -7.95 -18.72 36.93
C GLY A 23 -9.31 -18.04 36.83
N SER A 24 -9.34 -16.84 36.28
CA SER A 24 -10.56 -16.07 36.08
C SER A 24 -10.63 -15.46 34.68
N PHE A 25 -11.86 -15.24 34.22
CA PHE A 25 -12.16 -14.50 32.99
C PHE A 25 -13.23 -13.46 33.31
N THR A 26 -13.05 -12.26 32.81
CA THR A 26 -14.04 -11.18 32.89
C THR A 26 -14.12 -10.47 31.53
N ALA A 27 -15.32 -10.39 30.98
CA ALA A 27 -15.60 -9.64 29.76
C ALA A 27 -16.41 -8.39 30.10
N VAL A 28 -15.99 -7.27 29.52
CA VAL A 28 -16.66 -5.96 29.63
C VAL A 28 -16.69 -5.28 28.26
N GLY A 29 -17.68 -4.47 28.00
CA GLY A 29 -17.68 -3.62 26.80
C GLY A 29 -16.68 -2.47 26.92
N MET A 30 -16.26 -1.90 25.80
CA MET A 30 -15.43 -0.69 25.78
C MET A 30 -16.06 0.43 26.61
N GLY A 31 -15.25 1.10 27.45
CA GLY A 31 -15.73 2.09 28.40
C GLY A 31 -16.41 1.51 29.66
N GLY A 32 -16.53 0.19 29.78
CA GLY A 32 -17.11 -0.48 30.94
C GLY A 32 -16.21 -0.38 32.18
N ALA A 33 -16.83 -0.50 33.36
CA ALA A 33 -16.12 -0.41 34.61
C ALA A 33 -15.27 -1.67 34.87
N VAL A 34 -13.96 -1.55 34.89
CA VAL A 34 -12.98 -2.58 35.27
C VAL A 34 -12.28 -2.26 36.59
N THR A 35 -12.86 -1.41 37.40
CA THR A 35 -12.29 -0.99 38.69
C THR A 35 -12.11 -2.19 39.60
N GLY A 36 -10.90 -2.38 40.14
CA GLY A 36 -10.56 -3.50 41.01
C GLY A 36 -10.42 -4.86 40.29
N ILE A 37 -10.41 -4.88 38.97
CA ILE A 37 -10.16 -6.08 38.17
C ILE A 37 -8.81 -5.88 37.48
N GLY A 38 -7.84 -6.75 37.75
CA GLY A 38 -6.58 -6.84 37.06
C GLY A 38 -6.50 -8.14 36.28
N GLY A 39 -5.56 -8.22 35.34
CA GLY A 39 -5.34 -9.41 34.54
C GLY A 39 -3.90 -9.54 34.01
N LYS A 40 -3.44 -10.79 33.90
CA LYS A 40 -2.16 -11.08 33.24
C LYS A 40 -2.25 -11.01 31.72
N ILE A 41 -3.44 -11.22 31.17
CA ILE A 41 -3.70 -11.10 29.72
C ILE A 41 -4.92 -10.21 29.59
N ILE A 42 -4.78 -9.14 28.85
CA ILE A 42 -5.86 -8.22 28.47
C ILE A 42 -6.08 -8.39 26.98
N ILE A 43 -7.30 -8.71 26.58
CA ILE A 43 -7.67 -8.86 25.17
C ILE A 43 -8.66 -7.75 24.82
N LEU A 44 -8.31 -6.91 23.86
CA LEU A 44 -9.23 -5.96 23.25
C LEU A 44 -9.67 -6.55 21.91
N ASP A 45 -10.96 -6.82 21.82
CA ASP A 45 -11.59 -7.42 20.65
C ASP A 45 -12.53 -6.39 20.03
N ASP A 46 -12.25 -5.98 18.80
CA ASP A 46 -12.96 -4.96 18.04
C ASP A 46 -13.28 -3.69 18.86
N PRO A 47 -12.26 -2.89 19.27
CA PRO A 47 -12.46 -1.66 20.05
C PRO A 47 -13.34 -0.62 19.33
N HIS A 48 -13.51 -0.71 18.03
CA HIS A 48 -14.47 0.02 17.21
C HIS A 48 -15.38 -0.98 16.50
N LYS A 49 -16.68 -0.90 16.76
CA LYS A 49 -17.65 -1.90 16.26
C LYS A 49 -17.95 -1.78 14.76
N ASP A 50 -17.79 -0.59 14.20
CA ASP A 50 -18.08 -0.31 12.77
C ASP A 50 -17.30 0.91 12.27
N ARG A 51 -17.43 1.14 10.94
CA ARG A 51 -16.78 2.26 10.26
C ARG A 51 -17.19 3.63 10.82
N ALA A 52 -18.48 3.83 11.09
CA ALA A 52 -18.98 5.12 11.55
C ALA A 52 -18.38 5.50 12.91
N GLU A 53 -18.20 4.51 13.79
CA GLU A 53 -17.55 4.71 15.08
C GLU A 53 -16.05 5.01 14.91
N ALA A 54 -15.36 4.29 14.05
CA ALA A 54 -13.94 4.50 13.77
C ALA A 54 -13.65 5.82 13.04
N GLU A 55 -14.55 6.32 12.19
CA GLU A 55 -14.46 7.64 11.55
C GLU A 55 -14.71 8.80 12.54
N SER A 56 -15.40 8.55 13.66
CA SER A 56 -15.64 9.56 14.70
C SER A 56 -14.37 9.81 15.50
N GLN A 57 -13.83 11.05 15.41
CA GLN A 57 -12.67 11.44 16.22
C GLN A 57 -12.94 11.25 17.70
N VAL A 58 -14.13 11.60 18.17
CA VAL A 58 -14.52 11.46 19.60
C VAL A 58 -14.45 10.01 20.03
N SER A 59 -14.90 9.07 19.19
CA SER A 59 -14.82 7.64 19.50
C SER A 59 -13.37 7.14 19.54
N ARG A 60 -12.53 7.57 18.61
CA ARG A 60 -11.10 7.22 18.60
C ARG A 60 -10.38 7.76 19.83
N GLU A 61 -10.63 9.03 20.19
CA GLU A 61 -10.09 9.62 21.43
C GLU A 61 -10.54 8.84 22.66
N SER A 62 -11.84 8.53 22.77
CA SER A 62 -12.39 7.77 23.88
C SER A 62 -11.78 6.37 24.01
N ALA A 63 -11.58 5.66 22.89
CA ALA A 63 -10.93 4.35 22.89
C ALA A 63 -9.46 4.45 23.34
N TRP A 64 -8.74 5.48 22.88
CA TRP A 64 -7.37 5.75 23.27
C TRP A 64 -7.22 6.10 24.75
N GLU A 65 -8.05 7.03 25.24
CA GLU A 65 -8.07 7.40 26.66
C GLU A 65 -8.41 6.21 27.57
N TYR A 66 -9.38 5.39 27.17
CA TYR A 66 -9.74 4.19 27.90
C TYR A 66 -8.60 3.18 27.94
N PHE A 67 -7.91 2.99 26.85
CA PHE A 67 -6.71 2.14 26.78
C PHE A 67 -5.63 2.63 27.75
N GLN A 68 -5.20 3.89 27.62
CA GLN A 68 -4.10 4.44 28.42
C GLN A 68 -4.43 4.57 29.90
N SER A 69 -5.59 5.16 30.24
CA SER A 69 -5.92 5.50 31.60
C SER A 69 -6.48 4.31 32.41
N THR A 70 -7.15 3.40 31.73
CA THR A 70 -7.90 2.34 32.40
C THR A 70 -7.28 0.97 32.16
N LEU A 71 -7.16 0.52 30.91
CA LEU A 71 -6.76 -0.86 30.63
C LEU A 71 -5.28 -1.12 30.92
N TYR A 72 -4.41 -0.23 30.46
CA TYR A 72 -2.97 -0.38 30.66
C TYR A 72 -2.60 -0.51 32.15
N SER A 73 -3.26 0.27 33.01
CA SER A 73 -3.06 0.22 34.46
C SER A 73 -3.59 -1.07 35.12
N ARG A 74 -4.29 -1.96 34.41
CA ARG A 74 -4.82 -3.23 34.87
C ARG A 74 -3.95 -4.43 34.54
N LEU A 75 -2.88 -4.22 33.78
CA LEU A 75 -1.93 -5.29 33.49
C LEU A 75 -1.14 -5.66 34.74
N GLU A 76 -1.14 -6.93 35.09
CA GLU A 76 -0.52 -7.45 36.32
C GLU A 76 0.79 -8.21 36.00
N GLY A 77 1.88 -7.80 36.65
CA GLY A 77 3.19 -8.48 36.56
C GLY A 77 3.74 -8.52 35.16
N ALA A 78 4.33 -9.65 34.74
CA ALA A 78 4.81 -9.89 33.39
C ALA A 78 3.66 -10.33 32.46
N GLY A 79 2.62 -9.52 32.40
CA GLY A 79 1.43 -9.78 31.58
C GLY A 79 1.61 -9.27 30.13
N GLY A 80 0.59 -9.49 29.31
CA GLY A 80 0.56 -9.03 27.91
C GLY A 80 -0.80 -8.48 27.50
N ILE A 81 -0.79 -7.63 26.50
CA ILE A 81 -1.99 -7.07 25.87
C ILE A 81 -2.09 -7.61 24.45
N ILE A 82 -3.26 -8.07 24.06
CA ILE A 82 -3.58 -8.54 22.72
C ILE A 82 -4.68 -7.63 22.17
N VAL A 83 -4.44 -7.01 21.03
CA VAL A 83 -5.45 -6.22 20.33
C VAL A 83 -5.83 -6.96 19.05
N ILE A 84 -7.10 -7.31 18.93
CA ILE A 84 -7.66 -7.98 17.75
C ILE A 84 -8.68 -7.02 17.16
N MET A 85 -8.46 -6.56 15.91
CA MET A 85 -9.40 -5.68 15.23
C MET A 85 -9.21 -5.65 13.74
N GLN A 86 -10.23 -5.25 13.02
CA GLN A 86 -10.10 -4.80 11.65
C GLN A 86 -9.61 -3.34 11.65
N ARG A 87 -8.75 -3.00 10.70
CA ARG A 87 -8.29 -1.63 10.54
C ARG A 87 -9.37 -0.82 9.81
N TRP A 88 -9.91 0.19 10.46
CA TRP A 88 -10.94 1.06 9.90
C TRP A 88 -10.41 2.45 9.52
N HIS A 89 -9.44 2.93 10.28
CA HIS A 89 -8.91 4.29 10.15
C HIS A 89 -7.43 4.30 10.53
N GLN A 90 -6.60 5.13 9.88
CA GLN A 90 -5.17 5.20 10.22
C GLN A 90 -4.94 5.59 11.69
N ASP A 91 -5.77 6.51 12.22
CA ASP A 91 -5.76 6.96 13.61
C ASP A 91 -6.70 6.12 14.50
N ASP A 92 -6.93 4.84 14.20
CA ASP A 92 -7.59 3.90 15.10
C ASP A 92 -6.64 3.47 16.24
N LEU A 93 -7.15 2.68 17.19
CA LEU A 93 -6.35 2.30 18.36
C LEU A 93 -5.01 1.67 17.97
N VAL A 94 -5.00 0.71 17.03
CA VAL A 94 -3.75 0.06 16.56
C VAL A 94 -2.85 1.06 15.85
N GLY A 95 -3.40 1.96 15.03
CA GLY A 95 -2.63 3.01 14.37
C GLY A 95 -1.89 3.90 15.36
N ARG A 96 -2.56 4.30 16.45
CA ARG A 96 -1.94 5.10 17.52
C ARG A 96 -0.87 4.35 18.29
N LEU A 97 -1.08 3.06 18.58
CA LEU A 97 -0.08 2.24 19.25
C LEU A 97 1.21 2.12 18.41
N ILE A 98 1.08 1.87 17.10
CA ILE A 98 2.21 1.78 16.18
C ILE A 98 2.94 3.14 16.07
N GLU A 99 2.19 4.24 15.97
CA GLU A 99 2.77 5.58 15.87
C GLU A 99 3.49 6.00 17.16
N GLU A 100 2.92 5.66 18.33
CA GLU A 100 3.53 5.94 19.63
C GLU A 100 4.84 5.15 19.81
N GLU A 101 4.85 3.84 19.51
CA GLU A 101 6.07 3.02 19.53
C GLU A 101 7.16 3.63 18.63
N ALA A 102 6.82 3.97 17.40
CA ALA A 102 7.78 4.54 16.45
C ALA A 102 8.38 5.87 16.96
N LYS A 103 7.54 6.77 17.49
CA LYS A 103 7.98 8.06 18.05
C LYS A 103 8.91 7.89 19.27
N LEU A 104 8.54 6.99 20.18
CA LEU A 104 9.33 6.74 21.39
C LEU A 104 10.68 6.06 21.05
N LYS A 105 10.65 5.14 20.09
CA LYS A 105 11.86 4.45 19.58
C LYS A 105 12.81 5.43 18.90
N GLU A 106 12.33 6.33 18.07
CA GLU A 106 13.13 7.39 17.45
C GLU A 106 13.71 8.35 18.48
N ALA A 107 12.97 8.66 19.53
CA ALA A 107 13.42 9.49 20.65
C ALA A 107 14.37 8.77 21.63
N GLY A 108 14.64 7.46 21.45
CA GLY A 108 15.44 6.65 22.36
C GLY A 108 14.80 6.49 23.74
N GLN A 109 13.48 6.59 23.84
CA GLN A 109 12.71 6.46 25.08
C GLN A 109 12.23 5.03 25.30
N PRO A 110 11.99 4.60 26.54
CA PRO A 110 11.34 3.33 26.83
C PRO A 110 9.98 3.26 26.15
N HIS A 111 9.71 2.12 25.50
CA HIS A 111 8.46 1.87 24.78
C HIS A 111 8.07 0.39 24.90
N ASP A 112 6.81 0.12 24.67
CA ASP A 112 6.33 -1.25 24.46
C ASP A 112 6.69 -1.70 23.05
N GLU A 113 7.10 -2.95 22.89
CA GLU A 113 7.35 -3.55 21.58
C GLU A 113 6.10 -4.33 21.15
N TRP A 114 5.47 -3.89 20.07
CA TRP A 114 4.28 -4.55 19.53
C TRP A 114 4.66 -5.53 18.41
N GLU A 115 4.27 -6.80 18.60
CA GLU A 115 4.30 -7.77 17.51
C GLU A 115 3.04 -7.61 16.67
N ILE A 116 3.21 -7.25 15.41
CA ILE A 116 2.09 -7.01 14.48
C ILE A 116 1.92 -8.23 13.59
N ILE A 117 0.76 -8.90 13.73
CA ILE A 117 0.36 -10.01 12.88
C ILE A 117 -0.73 -9.51 11.94
N ASN A 118 -0.38 -9.32 10.67
CA ASN A 118 -1.26 -8.82 9.64
C ASN A 118 -1.60 -9.92 8.62
N PHE A 119 -2.89 -10.04 8.26
CA PHE A 119 -3.39 -11.00 7.29
C PHE A 119 -4.10 -10.27 6.14
N PRO A 120 -3.37 -9.69 5.18
CA PRO A 120 -3.98 -9.04 4.03
C PRO A 120 -4.69 -10.08 3.14
N ALA A 121 -5.83 -9.70 2.56
CA ALA A 121 -6.63 -10.60 1.72
C ALA A 121 -5.88 -11.10 0.48
N ILE A 122 -4.98 -10.28 -0.05
CA ILE A 122 -4.02 -10.65 -1.11
C ILE A 122 -2.61 -10.39 -0.57
N ALA A 123 -1.72 -11.37 -0.68
CA ALA A 123 -0.34 -11.24 -0.21
C ALA A 123 0.42 -10.17 -1.02
N GLU A 124 1.02 -9.23 -0.33
CA GLU A 124 1.90 -8.19 -0.90
C GLU A 124 3.38 -8.59 -0.86
N GLU A 125 3.70 -9.58 -0.01
CA GLU A 125 5.03 -10.14 0.18
C GLU A 125 4.94 -11.67 0.23
N GLU A 126 6.09 -12.33 0.03
CA GLU A 126 6.21 -13.78 0.30
C GLU A 126 6.05 -14.03 1.80
N GLU A 127 5.10 -14.88 2.17
CA GLU A 127 4.82 -15.20 3.57
C GLU A 127 5.43 -16.53 3.96
N PHE A 128 6.13 -16.53 5.11
CA PHE A 128 6.82 -17.70 5.62
C PHE A 128 6.34 -18.03 7.04
N VAL A 129 6.11 -19.33 7.29
CA VAL A 129 5.88 -19.88 8.63
C VAL A 129 6.91 -20.97 8.85
N ASP A 130 7.68 -20.90 9.94
CA ASP A 130 8.75 -21.85 10.26
C ASP A 130 9.74 -22.09 9.11
N GLY A 131 10.02 -21.04 8.32
CA GLY A 131 10.92 -21.09 7.16
C GLY A 131 10.31 -21.69 5.89
N MET A 132 9.07 -22.15 5.92
CA MET A 132 8.34 -22.62 4.75
C MET A 132 7.53 -21.49 4.14
N ASN A 133 7.62 -21.31 2.82
CA ASN A 133 6.74 -20.37 2.11
C ASN A 133 5.31 -20.93 2.14
N VAL A 134 4.40 -20.17 2.72
CA VAL A 134 2.99 -20.56 2.88
C VAL A 134 2.05 -19.78 1.97
N ARG A 135 2.50 -18.62 1.44
CA ARG A 135 1.73 -17.82 0.49
C ARG A 135 2.63 -16.95 -0.37
N HIS A 136 2.45 -17.01 -1.68
CA HIS A 136 3.17 -16.18 -2.65
C HIS A 136 2.51 -14.83 -2.87
N VAL A 137 3.30 -13.87 -3.33
CA VAL A 137 2.79 -12.54 -3.72
C VAL A 137 1.64 -12.68 -4.71
N GLY A 138 0.56 -11.95 -4.46
CA GLY A 138 -0.66 -11.97 -5.28
C GLY A 138 -1.63 -13.11 -4.97
N GLU A 139 -1.28 -14.02 -4.06
CA GLU A 139 -2.20 -15.08 -3.65
C GLU A 139 -3.21 -14.61 -2.60
N SER A 140 -4.42 -15.14 -2.71
CA SER A 140 -5.49 -14.91 -1.73
C SER A 140 -5.19 -15.59 -0.40
N LEU A 141 -5.57 -14.94 0.72
CA LEU A 141 -5.50 -15.54 2.05
C LEU A 141 -6.35 -16.81 2.18
N TRP A 142 -7.48 -16.88 1.47
CA TRP A 142 -8.38 -18.04 1.49
C TRP A 142 -8.91 -18.34 0.08
N PRO A 143 -8.11 -18.94 -0.80
CA PRO A 143 -8.44 -19.11 -2.23
C PRO A 143 -9.75 -19.85 -2.49
N SER A 144 -10.08 -20.86 -1.65
CA SER A 144 -11.31 -21.65 -1.81
C SER A 144 -12.59 -20.88 -1.48
N LYS A 145 -12.52 -19.84 -0.66
CA LYS A 145 -13.67 -18.99 -0.28
C LYS A 145 -13.67 -17.65 -1.01
N PHE A 146 -12.50 -17.07 -1.19
CA PHE A 146 -12.30 -15.77 -1.83
C PHE A 146 -11.19 -15.88 -2.90
N PRO A 147 -11.51 -16.39 -4.09
CA PRO A 147 -10.57 -16.36 -5.22
C PRO A 147 -10.12 -14.93 -5.55
N VAL A 148 -8.93 -14.78 -6.13
CA VAL A 148 -8.31 -13.47 -6.40
C VAL A 148 -9.18 -12.59 -7.30
N ASP A 149 -9.87 -13.15 -8.28
CA ASP A 149 -10.80 -12.43 -9.15
C ASP A 149 -12.01 -11.86 -8.40
N VAL A 150 -12.55 -12.60 -7.43
CA VAL A 150 -13.61 -12.11 -6.53
C VAL A 150 -13.10 -10.97 -5.67
N LEU A 151 -11.90 -11.09 -5.10
CA LEU A 151 -11.27 -10.05 -4.31
C LEU A 151 -11.01 -8.78 -5.12
N LYS A 152 -10.52 -8.92 -6.36
CA LYS A 152 -10.34 -7.81 -7.30
C LYS A 152 -11.65 -7.08 -7.61
N ASN A 153 -12.75 -7.82 -7.76
CA ASN A 153 -14.08 -7.22 -7.96
C ASN A 153 -14.58 -6.47 -6.72
N ILE A 154 -14.23 -6.91 -5.51
CA ILE A 154 -14.53 -6.19 -4.27
C ILE A 154 -13.72 -4.90 -4.21
N ALA A 155 -12.42 -4.95 -4.48
CA ALA A 155 -11.53 -3.79 -4.51
C ALA A 155 -12.02 -2.70 -5.49
N ALA A 156 -12.47 -3.11 -6.68
CA ALA A 156 -12.97 -2.19 -7.70
C ALA A 156 -14.27 -1.47 -7.31
N LYS A 157 -15.04 -1.98 -6.34
CA LYS A 157 -16.28 -1.35 -5.88
C LYS A 157 -16.06 -0.26 -4.85
N ASP A 158 -15.15 -0.49 -3.90
CA ASP A 158 -14.86 0.45 -2.82
C ASP A 158 -13.40 0.27 -2.36
N ILE A 159 -12.52 1.08 -2.93
CA ILE A 159 -11.08 1.03 -2.67
C ILE A 159 -10.73 1.37 -1.22
N TYR A 160 -11.52 2.24 -0.57
CA TYR A 160 -11.29 2.59 0.84
C TYR A 160 -11.59 1.43 1.77
N ASN A 161 -12.75 0.80 1.59
CA ASN A 161 -13.12 -0.38 2.36
C ASN A 161 -12.18 -1.56 2.06
N TRP A 162 -11.76 -1.71 0.80
CA TRP A 162 -10.77 -2.68 0.40
C TRP A 162 -9.45 -2.46 1.15
N SER A 163 -8.89 -1.25 1.10
CA SER A 163 -7.63 -0.94 1.75
C SER A 163 -7.71 -1.14 3.26
N ALA A 164 -8.76 -0.63 3.88
CA ALA A 164 -8.94 -0.71 5.33
C ALA A 164 -9.15 -2.14 5.82
N GLN A 165 -10.20 -2.83 5.34
CA GLN A 165 -10.62 -4.10 5.92
C GLN A 165 -9.98 -5.33 5.30
N TYR A 166 -9.74 -5.29 3.99
CA TYR A 166 -9.17 -6.45 3.29
C TYR A 166 -7.66 -6.42 3.28
N MET A 167 -7.05 -5.25 3.14
CA MET A 167 -5.59 -5.12 3.13
C MET A 167 -5.01 -4.67 4.48
N GLN A 168 -5.85 -4.33 5.46
CA GLN A 168 -5.48 -3.85 6.79
C GLN A 168 -4.61 -2.57 6.77
N ASP A 169 -4.76 -1.78 5.70
CA ASP A 169 -4.02 -0.55 5.46
C ASP A 169 -5.00 0.60 5.12
N PRO A 170 -5.63 1.21 6.15
CA PRO A 170 -6.64 2.25 5.95
C PRO A 170 -6.05 3.53 5.37
N ILE A 171 -6.77 4.14 4.43
CA ILE A 171 -6.39 5.39 3.74
C ILE A 171 -7.17 6.55 4.34
N LEU A 172 -6.49 7.65 4.74
CA LEU A 172 -7.13 8.86 5.24
C LEU A 172 -7.66 9.73 4.11
N ALA A 173 -8.97 9.92 4.05
CA ALA A 173 -9.59 10.80 3.06
C ALA A 173 -9.18 12.28 3.21
N GLU A 174 -8.90 12.74 4.44
CA GLU A 174 -8.64 14.15 4.75
C GLU A 174 -7.29 14.66 4.24
N ASN A 175 -6.29 13.78 4.11
CA ASN A 175 -4.92 14.15 3.72
C ASN A 175 -4.56 13.73 2.29
N GLN A 176 -5.53 13.30 1.49
CA GLN A 176 -5.29 12.83 0.14
C GLN A 176 -4.98 13.97 -0.83
N GLU A 177 -3.82 13.89 -1.45
CA GLU A 177 -3.47 14.76 -2.57
C GLU A 177 -4.15 14.27 -3.87
N PHE A 178 -4.19 12.95 -4.09
CA PHE A 178 -4.95 12.31 -5.16
C PHE A 178 -6.30 11.84 -4.62
N LYS A 179 -7.37 12.12 -5.35
CA LYS A 179 -8.74 11.76 -4.94
C LYS A 179 -9.33 10.79 -5.94
N GLN A 180 -10.14 9.85 -5.47
CA GLN A 180 -10.79 8.84 -6.32
C GLN A 180 -11.57 9.47 -7.50
N GLY A 181 -12.22 10.62 -7.28
CA GLY A 181 -12.93 11.35 -8.33
C GLY A 181 -12.05 11.90 -9.46
N MET A 182 -10.71 11.89 -9.31
CA MET A 182 -9.77 12.27 -10.36
C MET A 182 -9.45 11.13 -11.32
N PHE A 183 -9.71 9.88 -10.91
CA PHE A 183 -9.41 8.70 -11.71
C PHE A 183 -10.42 8.52 -12.82
N LYS A 184 -9.93 8.40 -14.05
CA LYS A 184 -10.72 8.07 -15.22
C LYS A 184 -10.34 6.69 -15.72
N TYR A 185 -11.30 5.99 -16.25
CA TYR A 185 -11.13 4.63 -16.72
C TYR A 185 -11.30 4.54 -18.22
N TYR A 186 -10.68 3.54 -18.82
CA TYR A 186 -10.86 3.19 -20.21
C TYR A 186 -11.06 1.67 -20.35
N ASP A 187 -11.76 1.29 -21.39
CA ASP A 187 -11.86 -0.07 -21.88
C ASP A 187 -11.02 -0.23 -23.15
N GLU A 188 -10.62 -1.43 -23.53
CA GLU A 188 -9.77 -1.65 -24.72
C GLU A 188 -10.38 -1.11 -26.03
N GLU A 189 -11.71 -1.08 -26.09
CA GLU A 189 -12.43 -0.49 -27.20
C GLU A 189 -12.13 1.00 -27.38
N ASP A 190 -11.90 1.72 -26.29
CA ASP A 190 -11.59 3.17 -26.30
C ASP A 190 -10.25 3.49 -26.94
N LEU A 191 -9.36 2.50 -27.07
CA LEU A 191 -8.05 2.64 -27.70
C LEU A 191 -8.10 2.40 -29.21
N LYS A 192 -9.14 1.76 -29.71
CA LYS A 192 -9.28 1.44 -31.14
C LYS A 192 -9.30 2.71 -32.00
N GLY A 193 -8.47 2.72 -33.06
CA GLY A 193 -8.37 3.84 -33.97
C GLY A 193 -7.58 5.05 -33.46
N LYS A 194 -7.02 4.99 -32.26
CA LYS A 194 -6.12 6.03 -31.75
C LYS A 194 -4.69 5.77 -32.19
N TYR A 195 -3.96 6.83 -32.51
CA TYR A 195 -2.52 6.76 -32.73
C TYR A 195 -1.84 6.85 -31.36
N LEU A 196 -1.35 5.72 -30.87
CA LEU A 196 -0.74 5.57 -29.57
C LEU A 196 0.77 5.34 -29.72
N ARG A 197 1.52 5.92 -28.81
CA ARG A 197 2.94 5.64 -28.60
C ARG A 197 3.11 5.06 -27.22
N TYR A 198 3.85 3.97 -27.13
CA TYR A 198 4.05 3.24 -25.90
C TYR A 198 5.42 3.56 -25.28
N TYR A 199 5.41 3.72 -23.97
CA TYR A 199 6.58 3.95 -23.14
C TYR A 199 6.60 2.92 -22.04
N THR A 200 7.73 2.24 -21.82
CA THR A 200 7.93 1.36 -20.68
C THR A 200 8.92 1.99 -19.72
N PHE A 201 8.45 2.32 -18.55
CA PHE A 201 9.23 2.90 -17.46
C PHE A 201 9.65 1.81 -16.50
N ILE A 202 10.92 1.84 -16.08
CA ILE A 202 11.48 0.89 -15.13
C ILE A 202 12.00 1.69 -13.94
N ASP A 203 11.42 1.43 -12.77
CA ASP A 203 11.89 1.89 -11.47
C ASP A 203 12.43 0.66 -10.71
N PRO A 204 13.74 0.39 -10.76
CA PRO A 204 14.29 -0.82 -10.16
C PRO A 204 14.62 -0.59 -8.69
N ALA A 205 14.17 -1.50 -7.81
CA ALA A 205 14.57 -1.53 -6.41
C ALA A 205 16.09 -1.70 -6.25
N ILE A 206 16.67 -0.96 -5.31
CA ILE A 206 18.12 -1.01 -5.03
C ILE A 206 18.51 -2.31 -4.30
N SER A 207 17.58 -2.98 -3.64
CA SER A 207 17.82 -4.14 -2.79
C SER A 207 16.68 -5.15 -2.87
N GLN A 208 17.01 -6.44 -2.75
CA GLN A 208 16.04 -7.54 -2.64
C GLN A 208 15.65 -7.87 -1.18
N LYS A 209 16.03 -7.05 -0.21
CA LYS A 209 15.65 -7.26 1.19
C LYS A 209 14.13 -7.12 1.34
N LYS A 210 13.54 -7.84 2.31
CA LYS A 210 12.09 -7.79 2.59
C LYS A 210 11.55 -6.37 2.82
N THR A 211 12.39 -5.48 3.34
CA THR A 211 12.07 -4.07 3.63
C THR A 211 12.42 -3.11 2.49
N ALA A 212 12.88 -3.60 1.33
CA ALA A 212 13.22 -2.75 0.19
C ALA A 212 11.95 -2.38 -0.61
N ASP A 213 12.06 -1.34 -1.44
CA ASP A 213 11.04 -0.92 -2.39
C ASP A 213 10.81 -1.99 -3.45
N ASN A 214 9.68 -1.94 -4.15
CA ASN A 214 9.39 -2.83 -5.26
C ASN A 214 10.07 -2.34 -6.55
N THR A 215 10.50 -3.27 -7.38
CA THR A 215 10.79 -2.96 -8.79
C THR A 215 9.48 -2.84 -9.54
N VAL A 216 9.31 -1.76 -10.30
CA VAL A 216 8.13 -1.53 -11.12
C VAL A 216 8.52 -1.46 -12.59
N VAL A 217 7.84 -2.24 -13.43
CA VAL A 217 7.89 -2.18 -14.90
C VAL A 217 6.51 -1.75 -15.38
N LEU A 218 6.38 -0.51 -15.83
CA LEU A 218 5.12 0.12 -16.20
C LEU A 218 5.10 0.50 -17.67
N THR A 219 4.14 0.01 -18.43
CA THR A 219 3.88 0.48 -19.81
C THR A 219 2.70 1.44 -19.83
N VAL A 220 2.94 2.60 -20.41
CA VAL A 220 1.96 3.68 -20.61
C VAL A 220 1.85 3.98 -22.09
N ALA A 221 0.64 4.09 -22.63
CA ALA A 221 0.39 4.62 -23.95
C ALA A 221 0.09 6.11 -23.89
N LYS A 222 0.70 6.87 -24.78
CA LYS A 222 0.44 8.31 -24.98
C LYS A 222 -0.25 8.51 -26.32
N GLU A 223 -1.34 9.22 -26.32
CA GLU A 223 -2.01 9.64 -27.55
C GLU A 223 -1.15 10.65 -28.31
N VAL A 224 -0.77 10.32 -29.56
CA VAL A 224 0.19 11.14 -30.34
C VAL A 224 -0.36 12.53 -30.64
N ASN A 225 -1.64 12.62 -30.96
CA ASN A 225 -2.32 13.87 -31.35
C ASN A 225 -3.25 14.39 -30.24
N GLY A 226 -3.10 13.91 -28.98
CA GLY A 226 -3.96 14.28 -27.88
C GLY A 226 -3.19 14.38 -26.56
N PRO A 227 -3.83 14.85 -25.49
CA PRO A 227 -3.19 14.99 -24.18
C PRO A 227 -3.14 13.70 -23.39
N ASN A 228 -3.88 12.65 -23.77
CA ASN A 228 -4.23 11.52 -22.94
C ASN A 228 -3.08 10.52 -22.78
N PHE A 229 -2.97 9.99 -21.56
CA PHE A 229 -2.11 8.88 -21.17
C PHE A 229 -2.99 7.72 -20.68
N TYR A 230 -2.62 6.51 -21.05
CA TYR A 230 -3.32 5.29 -20.68
C TYR A 230 -2.36 4.34 -19.99
N ARG A 231 -2.65 3.95 -18.77
CA ARG A 231 -1.89 2.92 -18.05
C ARG A 231 -2.24 1.56 -18.66
N ILE A 232 -1.30 0.95 -19.37
CA ILE A 232 -1.58 -0.25 -20.18
C ILE A 232 -1.29 -1.53 -19.41
N ARG A 233 -0.06 -1.64 -18.85
CA ARG A 233 0.39 -2.82 -18.14
C ARG A 233 1.37 -2.43 -17.05
N GLU A 234 1.26 -3.08 -15.91
CA GLU A 234 2.19 -2.94 -14.81
C GLU A 234 2.52 -4.30 -14.24
N ASP A 235 3.82 -4.53 -14.03
CA ASP A 235 4.35 -5.63 -13.23
C ASP A 235 5.18 -5.00 -12.11
N ALA A 236 4.79 -5.22 -10.86
CA ALA A 236 5.45 -4.66 -9.68
C ALA A 236 5.69 -5.76 -8.65
N GLY A 237 6.90 -5.78 -8.06
CA GLY A 237 7.29 -6.78 -7.09
C GLY A 237 8.79 -6.80 -6.81
N LYS A 238 9.22 -7.80 -6.05
CA LYS A 238 10.64 -8.01 -5.72
C LYS A 238 11.27 -8.95 -6.73
N PHE A 239 11.64 -8.41 -7.86
CA PHE A 239 12.23 -9.18 -8.96
C PHE A 239 13.75 -9.22 -8.87
N THR A 240 14.33 -10.36 -9.24
CA THR A 240 15.75 -10.46 -9.53
C THR A 240 16.10 -9.62 -10.78
N PRO A 241 17.38 -9.25 -10.98
CA PRO A 241 17.78 -8.56 -12.21
C PRO A 241 17.40 -9.33 -13.49
N SER A 242 17.49 -10.66 -13.47
CA SER A 242 17.10 -11.50 -14.59
C SER A 242 15.62 -11.46 -14.89
N GLU A 243 14.77 -11.55 -13.86
CA GLU A 243 13.30 -11.43 -13.99
C GLU A 243 12.90 -10.03 -14.48
N THR A 244 13.53 -8.97 -13.94
CA THR A 244 13.32 -7.61 -14.40
C THR A 244 13.62 -7.47 -15.90
N ILE A 245 14.73 -8.03 -16.37
CA ILE A 245 15.08 -8.03 -17.80
C ILE A 245 14.03 -8.80 -18.62
N GLN A 246 13.58 -9.94 -18.15
CA GLN A 246 12.52 -10.71 -18.83
C GLN A 246 11.24 -9.88 -18.97
N LEU A 247 10.81 -9.20 -17.91
CA LEU A 247 9.64 -8.32 -17.93
C LEU A 247 9.82 -7.17 -18.92
N ILE A 248 11.01 -6.52 -18.96
CA ILE A 248 11.31 -5.45 -19.92
C ILE A 248 11.15 -5.94 -21.37
N PHE A 249 11.68 -7.12 -21.66
CA PHE A 249 11.54 -7.70 -23.00
C PHE A 249 10.08 -8.05 -23.32
N LEU A 250 9.35 -8.63 -22.36
CA LEU A 250 7.94 -8.96 -22.53
C LEU A 250 7.10 -7.71 -22.83
N HIS A 251 7.26 -6.63 -22.07
CA HIS A 251 6.57 -5.37 -22.32
C HIS A 251 6.94 -4.75 -23.67
N ASN A 252 8.23 -4.79 -24.04
CA ASN A 252 8.64 -4.28 -25.33
C ASN A 252 8.13 -5.14 -26.49
N GLU A 253 8.07 -6.46 -26.32
CA GLU A 253 7.53 -7.39 -27.32
C GLU A 253 6.06 -7.16 -27.61
N GLU A 254 5.30 -6.93 -26.55
CA GLU A 254 3.85 -6.76 -26.65
C GLU A 254 3.46 -5.38 -27.23
N TYR A 255 4.19 -4.31 -26.82
CA TYR A 255 3.77 -2.93 -27.14
C TYR A 255 4.73 -2.17 -28.06
N ASN A 256 5.87 -2.74 -28.44
CA ASN A 256 6.91 -2.05 -29.21
C ASN A 256 7.26 -0.68 -28.59
N SER A 257 7.45 -0.65 -27.27
CA SER A 257 7.58 0.56 -26.47
C SER A 257 8.99 1.15 -26.48
N ASP A 258 9.10 2.48 -26.35
CA ASP A 258 10.35 3.13 -25.94
C ASP A 258 10.62 2.81 -24.46
N VAL A 259 11.79 2.24 -24.15
CA VAL A 259 12.15 1.83 -22.79
C VAL A 259 12.91 2.94 -22.08
N TYR A 260 12.48 3.27 -20.86
CA TYR A 260 13.07 4.28 -19.99
C TYR A 260 13.48 3.66 -18.67
N LEU A 261 14.75 3.77 -18.34
CA LEU A 261 15.34 3.23 -17.12
C LEU A 261 15.83 4.38 -16.23
N GLU A 262 15.38 4.42 -14.98
CA GLU A 262 15.95 5.35 -13.99
C GLU A 262 17.43 5.04 -13.77
N THR A 263 18.30 6.06 -13.75
CA THR A 263 19.74 5.87 -13.59
C THR A 263 20.23 6.41 -12.25
N VAL A 264 20.39 5.53 -11.27
CA VAL A 264 21.29 5.68 -10.12
C VAL A 264 22.44 4.67 -10.27
N ALA A 265 23.52 4.83 -9.54
CA ALA A 265 24.80 4.12 -9.77
C ALA A 265 24.68 2.58 -9.94
N TYR A 266 23.76 1.91 -9.23
CA TYR A 266 23.51 0.47 -9.35
C TYR A 266 22.83 0.07 -10.67
N GLN A 267 22.05 0.94 -11.25
CA GLN A 267 21.21 0.68 -12.43
C GLN A 267 22.01 0.69 -13.73
N MET A 268 23.23 1.19 -13.72
CA MET A 268 24.18 1.06 -14.85
C MET A 268 24.44 -0.42 -15.17
N ALA A 269 24.55 -1.28 -14.17
CA ALA A 269 24.73 -2.72 -14.37
C ALA A 269 23.53 -3.36 -15.08
N LEU A 270 22.30 -2.98 -14.71
CA LEU A 270 21.07 -3.47 -15.34
C LEU A 270 21.02 -3.07 -16.84
N LYS A 271 21.40 -1.84 -17.16
CA LYS A 271 21.48 -1.39 -18.55
C LYS A 271 22.44 -2.23 -19.39
N TYR A 272 23.64 -2.51 -18.87
CA TYR A 272 24.60 -3.38 -19.58
C TYR A 272 24.02 -4.79 -19.79
N SER A 273 23.38 -5.35 -18.78
CA SER A 273 22.75 -6.67 -18.88
C SER A 273 21.61 -6.68 -19.92
N ILE A 274 20.81 -5.60 -20.01
CA ILE A 274 19.79 -5.47 -21.08
C ILE A 274 20.45 -5.47 -22.46
N ILE A 275 21.55 -4.73 -22.65
CA ILE A 275 22.25 -4.67 -23.94
C ILE A 275 22.82 -6.04 -24.34
N GLU A 276 23.40 -6.78 -23.40
CA GLU A 276 23.89 -8.13 -23.66
C GLU A 276 22.74 -9.09 -24.03
N GLU A 277 21.62 -9.00 -23.31
CA GLU A 277 20.44 -9.80 -23.60
C GLU A 277 19.80 -9.45 -24.96
N GLN A 278 19.83 -8.18 -25.38
CA GLN A 278 19.43 -7.77 -26.73
C GLN A 278 20.25 -8.47 -27.81
N LYS A 279 21.57 -8.60 -27.60
CA LYS A 279 22.46 -9.31 -28.55
C LYS A 279 22.14 -10.81 -28.59
N LEU A 280 21.93 -11.44 -27.43
CA LEU A 280 21.61 -12.88 -27.34
C LEU A 280 20.27 -13.18 -28.01
N ARG A 281 19.25 -12.39 -27.77
CA ARG A 281 17.90 -12.55 -28.38
C ARG A 281 17.81 -12.01 -29.80
N LYS A 282 18.85 -11.30 -30.29
CA LYS A 282 18.83 -10.58 -31.58
C LYS A 282 17.65 -9.61 -31.69
N LYS A 283 17.25 -9.04 -30.57
CA LYS A 283 16.13 -8.12 -30.45
C LYS A 283 16.61 -6.79 -29.88
N TYR A 284 16.49 -5.73 -30.67
CA TYR A 284 17.08 -4.44 -30.35
C TYR A 284 16.00 -3.39 -30.18
N PHE A 285 16.03 -2.68 -29.04
CA PHE A 285 15.23 -1.50 -28.74
C PHE A 285 16.08 -0.48 -27.99
N LEU A 286 15.66 0.78 -28.04
CA LEU A 286 16.39 1.86 -27.42
C LEU A 286 16.07 1.94 -25.94
N VAL A 287 17.07 1.84 -25.08
CA VAL A 287 16.99 2.08 -23.62
C VAL A 287 17.48 3.49 -23.34
N ARG A 288 16.56 4.36 -22.91
CA ARG A 288 16.84 5.74 -22.52
C ARG A 288 17.03 5.83 -21.00
N GLU A 289 17.98 6.63 -20.62
CA GLU A 289 18.21 6.92 -19.19
C GLU A 289 17.31 8.06 -18.74
N VAL A 290 16.66 7.87 -17.59
CA VAL A 290 15.93 8.91 -16.87
C VAL A 290 16.80 9.35 -15.70
N LYS A 291 17.23 10.61 -15.70
CA LYS A 291 17.95 11.23 -14.59
C LYS A 291 16.94 11.92 -13.67
N THR A 292 16.77 11.41 -12.49
CA THR A 292 15.93 12.01 -11.47
C THR A 292 16.77 12.93 -10.59
N SER A 293 16.60 14.24 -10.78
CA SER A 293 17.27 15.27 -9.97
C SER A 293 16.34 15.88 -8.90
N SER A 294 15.04 15.59 -8.98
CA SER A 294 14.02 16.09 -8.04
C SER A 294 13.73 15.07 -6.96
N ASN A 295 13.32 15.54 -5.79
CA ASN A 295 12.77 14.71 -4.73
C ASN A 295 11.59 13.88 -5.27
N LYS A 296 11.49 12.61 -4.89
CA LYS A 296 10.44 11.66 -5.26
C LYS A 296 9.05 12.25 -5.07
N GLU A 297 8.75 12.81 -3.90
CA GLU A 297 7.45 13.42 -3.63
C GLU A 297 7.11 14.57 -4.58
N MET A 298 8.07 15.45 -4.89
CA MET A 298 7.85 16.55 -5.84
C MET A 298 7.54 16.02 -7.24
N ARG A 299 8.15 14.94 -7.64
CA ARG A 299 7.93 14.28 -8.94
C ARG A 299 6.53 13.68 -8.99
N ILE A 300 6.12 12.96 -7.94
CA ILE A 300 4.78 12.40 -7.81
C ILE A 300 3.72 13.50 -7.81
N ARG A 301 3.91 14.59 -7.06
CA ARG A 301 3.00 15.76 -7.07
C ARG A 301 2.88 16.39 -8.45
N GLY A 302 3.88 16.25 -9.29
CA GLY A 302 3.84 16.67 -10.69
C GLY A 302 2.76 16.00 -11.53
N LEU A 303 2.23 14.83 -11.09
CA LEU A 303 1.10 14.16 -11.72
C LEU A 303 -0.26 14.82 -11.42
N LEU A 304 -0.40 15.55 -10.30
CA LEU A 304 -1.66 16.15 -9.88
C LEU A 304 -2.34 17.00 -10.96
N PRO A 305 -1.64 17.90 -11.68
CA PRO A 305 -2.26 18.66 -12.74
C PRO A 305 -2.81 17.79 -13.89
N LEU A 306 -2.16 16.66 -14.19
CA LEU A 306 -2.63 15.73 -15.21
C LEU A 306 -3.89 15.00 -14.77
N TYR A 307 -3.95 14.58 -13.50
CA TYR A 307 -5.14 13.97 -12.91
C TYR A 307 -6.29 14.96 -12.83
N GLN A 308 -6.04 16.20 -12.38
CA GLN A 308 -7.04 17.27 -12.33
C GLN A 308 -7.58 17.63 -13.73
N ALA A 309 -6.70 17.60 -14.73
CA ALA A 309 -7.12 17.79 -16.12
C ALA A 309 -7.86 16.57 -16.70
N GLY A 310 -7.84 15.43 -16.02
CA GLY A 310 -8.47 14.19 -16.41
C GLY A 310 -7.89 13.60 -17.70
N VAL A 311 -6.57 13.70 -17.87
CA VAL A 311 -5.85 13.18 -19.04
C VAL A 311 -5.12 11.86 -18.77
N ILE A 312 -5.16 11.35 -17.53
CA ILE A 312 -4.63 10.03 -17.18
C ILE A 312 -5.81 9.07 -17.03
N TYR A 313 -5.73 7.95 -17.74
CA TYR A 313 -6.74 6.90 -17.75
C TYR A 313 -6.16 5.59 -17.21
N HIS A 314 -6.94 4.91 -16.37
CA HIS A 314 -6.61 3.63 -15.74
C HIS A 314 -7.43 2.50 -16.36
N ARG A 315 -6.92 1.28 -16.26
CA ARG A 315 -7.76 0.09 -16.36
C ARG A 315 -8.61 -0.02 -15.09
N ARG A 316 -9.81 -0.59 -15.20
CA ARG A 316 -10.66 -0.86 -14.02
C ARG A 316 -10.03 -1.83 -13.01
N ALA A 317 -8.94 -2.50 -13.36
CA ALA A 317 -8.20 -3.43 -12.51
C ALA A 317 -6.95 -2.81 -11.85
N ASP A 318 -6.70 -1.51 -11.99
CA ASP A 318 -5.51 -0.82 -11.46
C ASP A 318 -5.61 -0.45 -9.95
N PHE A 319 -6.36 -1.23 -9.18
CA PHE A 319 -6.69 -0.91 -7.79
C PHE A 319 -5.45 -0.81 -6.88
N GLU A 320 -4.38 -1.56 -7.12
CA GLU A 320 -3.13 -1.45 -6.33
C GLU A 320 -2.45 -0.10 -6.55
N TYR A 321 -2.36 0.34 -7.80
CA TYR A 321 -1.85 1.67 -8.11
C TYR A 321 -2.73 2.77 -7.51
N GLU A 322 -4.04 2.64 -7.64
CA GLU A 322 -4.99 3.63 -7.12
C GLU A 322 -4.91 3.71 -5.59
N ARG A 323 -4.70 2.58 -4.91
CA ARG A 323 -4.49 2.53 -3.47
C ARG A 323 -3.23 3.30 -3.06
N GLU A 324 -2.09 3.09 -3.74
CA GLU A 324 -0.87 3.85 -3.49
C GLU A 324 -1.08 5.35 -3.74
N ALA A 325 -1.73 5.72 -4.86
CA ALA A 325 -2.01 7.11 -5.18
C ALA A 325 -2.89 7.79 -4.13
N LEU A 326 -3.93 7.10 -3.65
CA LEU A 326 -4.83 7.62 -2.61
C LEU A 326 -4.15 7.71 -1.24
N ALA A 327 -3.19 6.83 -0.95
CA ALA A 327 -2.44 6.85 0.30
C ALA A 327 -1.30 7.90 0.33
N PHE A 328 -0.89 8.40 -0.84
CA PHE A 328 0.21 9.38 -0.94
C PHE A 328 -0.13 10.71 -0.21
N PRO A 329 0.80 11.32 0.55
CA PRO A 329 2.23 10.99 0.71
C PRO A 329 2.55 10.07 1.91
N ARG A 330 1.57 9.55 2.61
CA ARG A 330 1.73 8.78 3.86
C ARG A 330 1.56 7.28 3.71
N GLY A 331 1.41 6.78 2.49
CA GLY A 331 1.30 5.36 2.19
C GLY A 331 2.57 4.59 2.54
N LYS A 332 2.42 3.30 2.86
CA LYS A 332 3.54 2.38 3.09
C LYS A 332 4.40 2.20 1.83
N HIS A 333 3.80 2.27 0.67
CA HIS A 333 4.43 2.12 -0.64
C HIS A 333 4.02 3.27 -1.55
N ASP A 334 4.94 3.73 -2.39
CA ASP A 334 4.74 4.77 -3.39
C ASP A 334 5.51 4.49 -4.71
N ASP A 335 5.95 3.23 -4.90
CA ASP A 335 6.78 2.81 -6.02
C ASP A 335 6.04 2.86 -7.35
N ARG A 336 4.76 2.44 -7.35
CA ARG A 336 3.91 2.42 -8.55
C ARG A 336 3.57 3.82 -9.03
N ILE A 337 3.23 4.72 -8.09
CA ILE A 337 2.93 6.11 -8.44
C ILE A 337 4.20 6.87 -8.81
N ASP A 338 5.36 6.51 -8.26
CA ASP A 338 6.64 7.07 -8.68
C ASP A 338 6.98 6.65 -10.10
N ALA A 339 6.89 5.37 -10.44
CA ALA A 339 7.09 4.88 -11.82
C ALA A 339 6.15 5.61 -12.81
N MET A 340 4.90 5.89 -12.44
CA MET A 340 4.00 6.69 -13.28
C MET A 340 4.49 8.12 -13.46
N SER A 341 5.18 8.70 -12.48
CA SER A 341 5.70 10.06 -12.56
C SER A 341 6.71 10.27 -13.70
N PHE A 342 7.33 9.18 -14.17
CA PHE A 342 8.31 9.25 -15.28
C PHE A 342 7.69 9.67 -16.62
N VAL A 343 6.36 9.63 -16.75
CA VAL A 343 5.69 10.22 -17.94
C VAL A 343 6.00 11.69 -18.11
N LEU A 344 6.24 12.42 -17.00
CA LEU A 344 6.60 13.85 -17.01
C LEU A 344 8.00 14.09 -17.61
N LEU A 345 8.89 13.09 -17.52
CA LEU A 345 10.26 13.17 -17.99
C LEU A 345 10.38 12.73 -19.45
N SER A 346 9.54 11.81 -19.91
CA SER A 346 9.53 11.32 -21.29
C SER A 346 9.17 12.40 -22.31
N GLU A 347 8.34 13.35 -21.94
CA GLU A 347 7.94 14.48 -22.78
C GLU A 347 9.06 15.53 -22.94
N ASN A 348 9.94 15.68 -21.95
CA ASN A 348 11.03 16.67 -21.97
C ASN A 348 12.21 16.28 -22.89
N THR A 349 12.28 15.03 -23.36
CA THR A 349 13.38 14.53 -24.18
C THR A 349 13.20 14.75 -25.67
N ARG A 350 12.08 15.33 -26.12
CA ARG A 350 11.79 15.62 -27.54
C ARG A 350 11.30 17.05 -27.77
N GLY A 351 12.14 17.84 -28.38
CA GLY A 351 11.81 19.03 -29.15
C GLY A 351 11.22 20.21 -28.39
N GLY A 352 12.03 21.20 -28.16
CA GLY A 352 11.83 22.41 -27.38
C GLY A 352 10.70 23.38 -27.71
N ALA A 353 9.74 23.08 -28.59
CA ALA A 353 8.68 24.02 -28.93
C ALA A 353 7.35 23.75 -28.20
N GLN A 354 6.95 22.49 -28.01
CA GLN A 354 5.71 22.16 -27.31
C GLN A 354 5.90 22.07 -25.77
N ALA A 355 7.07 21.61 -25.32
CA ALA A 355 7.42 21.60 -23.89
C ALA A 355 7.46 23.01 -23.30
N SER A 356 7.82 24.03 -24.07
CA SER A 356 7.82 25.42 -23.60
C SER A 356 6.42 26.00 -23.37
N GLN A 357 5.43 25.56 -24.14
CA GLN A 357 4.04 25.98 -23.94
C GLN A 357 3.41 25.28 -22.72
N PHE A 358 3.73 24.01 -22.48
CA PHE A 358 3.26 23.27 -21.31
C PHE A 358 3.90 23.78 -20.02
N LYS A 359 5.23 24.04 -20.03
CA LYS A 359 5.94 24.70 -18.92
C LYS A 359 5.41 26.11 -18.64
N LYS A 360 5.05 26.89 -19.66
CA LYS A 360 4.42 28.20 -19.47
C LYS A 360 3.03 28.11 -18.83
N LYS A 361 2.24 27.07 -19.17
CA LYS A 361 0.96 26.81 -18.53
C LYS A 361 1.15 26.37 -17.07
N LEU A 362 2.05 25.43 -16.79
CA LEU A 362 2.35 24.98 -15.42
C LEU A 362 2.87 26.13 -14.53
N ASN A 363 3.80 26.95 -15.01
CA ASN A 363 4.32 28.10 -14.26
C ASN A 363 3.25 29.21 -14.02
N GLY A 364 2.17 29.25 -14.82
CA GLY A 364 1.03 30.14 -14.59
C GLY A 364 0.18 29.73 -13.37
N TYR A 365 0.16 28.47 -12.99
CA TYR A 365 -0.57 27.95 -11.82
C TYR A 365 0.19 28.06 -10.50
N PHE A 366 1.51 28.23 -10.53
CA PHE A 366 2.39 28.29 -9.35
C PHE A 366 2.90 29.69 -9.01
N ARG A 367 2.24 30.78 -9.44
CA ARG A 367 2.55 32.11 -8.90
C ARG A 367 1.80 32.28 -7.58
N PRO A 368 2.51 32.41 -6.45
CA PRO A 368 1.87 32.84 -5.21
C PRO A 368 1.31 34.25 -5.40
N LYS A 369 0.09 34.43 -4.94
CA LYS A 369 -0.51 35.78 -4.79
C LYS A 369 0.10 36.47 -3.60
#